data_56af47a6d94bcacfd4bdb70ec4ba7bbf
#
_entry.id   56af47a6d94bcacfd4bdb70ec4ba7bbf
#
_cell.length_a   1.000
_cell.length_b   1.000
_cell.length_c   1.000
_cell.angle_alpha   90.00
_cell.angle_beta   90.00
_cell.angle_gamma   90.00
#
_symmetry.space_group_name_H-M   'P 1'
#
loop_
_entity.id
_entity.type
_entity.pdbx_description
1 polymer ?
#
loop_
_entity_poly.entity_id
_entity_poly.type
_entity_poly.pdbx_seq_one_letter_code
_entity_poly.pdbx_strand_id
1 'polypeptide(L)'
;MNRGNVFGINGKIETECLTVVGAQYAPIGAMNMEEVDRNTELLLSFMDRASGGFPGFDLFVAPEACIQGFPQFGWENALLTMDSPQIRKFQEKCAEL
;
A
#
# COMPACT_ATOMS: atom_id res chain seq x y z
N MET A 1 4.43 7.10 -15.67
CA MET A 1 5.44 6.48 -14.83
C MET A 1 6.77 6.43 -15.57
N ASN A 2 7.80 6.88 -14.92
CA ASN A 2 9.09 6.98 -15.54
C ASN A 2 9.96 5.77 -15.23
N ARG A 3 10.25 4.98 -16.24
CA ARG A 3 11.13 3.82 -16.12
C ARG A 3 12.44 4.04 -16.83
N GLY A 4 12.64 5.23 -17.34
CA GLY A 4 13.79 5.56 -18.13
C GLY A 4 15.06 5.83 -17.34
N ASN A 5 14.98 5.80 -16.02
CA ASN A 5 16.13 6.08 -15.17
C ASN A 5 16.87 4.84 -14.73
N VAL A 6 16.56 3.73 -15.34
CA VAL A 6 17.24 2.50 -15.03
C VAL A 6 18.66 2.59 -15.55
N PHE A 7 19.58 2.15 -14.73
CA PHE A 7 20.99 2.16 -15.10
C PHE A 7 21.25 1.15 -16.18
N GLY A 8 21.75 1.61 -17.30
CA GLY A 8 22.24 0.75 -18.34
C GLY A 8 23.74 0.91 -18.45
N ILE A 9 24.39 -0.13 -18.89
CA ILE A 9 25.79 -0.08 -19.22
C ILE A 9 25.94 0.80 -20.46
N ASN A 10 26.93 1.64 -20.48
CA ASN A 10 27.18 2.55 -21.58
C ASN A 10 26.11 3.63 -21.74
N GLY A 11 25.41 3.95 -20.67
CA GLY A 11 24.38 4.97 -20.70
C GLY A 11 23.11 4.54 -21.39
N LYS A 12 23.00 3.30 -21.78
CA LYS A 12 21.77 2.76 -22.35
C LYS A 12 20.86 2.22 -21.26
N ILE A 13 19.57 2.34 -21.50
CA ILE A 13 18.60 1.65 -20.69
C ILE A 13 18.53 0.23 -21.21
N GLU A 14 19.01 -0.69 -20.39
CA GLU A 14 19.14 -2.07 -20.83
C GLU A 14 17.83 -2.81 -20.78
N THR A 15 17.07 -2.55 -19.75
CA THR A 15 15.85 -3.30 -19.52
C THR A 15 14.82 -2.41 -18.90
N GLU A 16 13.61 -2.83 -19.01
CA GLU A 16 12.57 -2.27 -18.21
C GLU A 16 12.71 -2.83 -16.81
N CYS A 17 12.65 -1.95 -15.84
CA CYS A 17 12.68 -2.33 -14.45
C CYS A 17 11.35 -2.04 -13.79
N LEU A 18 10.99 -2.89 -12.86
CA LEU A 18 9.83 -2.71 -12.04
C LEU A 18 10.32 -2.24 -10.66
N THR A 19 9.90 -1.05 -10.27
CA THR A 19 10.24 -0.55 -8.94
C THR A 19 9.15 -0.96 -7.98
N VAL A 20 9.52 -1.73 -6.97
CA VAL A 20 8.60 -2.22 -5.96
C VAL A 20 8.96 -1.60 -4.62
N VAL A 21 7.98 -1.01 -3.97
CA VAL A 21 8.15 -0.46 -2.63
C VAL A 21 7.36 -1.33 -1.66
N GLY A 22 8.04 -1.89 -0.68
CA GLY A 22 7.41 -2.70 0.36
C GLY A 22 7.31 -1.92 1.66
N ALA A 23 6.16 -1.96 2.30
CA ALA A 23 5.98 -1.42 3.64
C ALA A 23 5.96 -2.57 4.63
N GLN A 24 6.78 -2.45 5.66
CA GLN A 24 6.86 -3.48 6.70
C GLN A 24 6.54 -2.83 8.04
N TYR A 25 5.37 -3.14 8.56
CA TYR A 25 4.89 -2.58 9.81
C TYR A 25 3.85 -3.52 10.42
N ALA A 26 3.52 -3.30 11.68
CA ALA A 26 2.52 -4.10 12.38
C ALA A 26 1.21 -3.32 12.45
N PRO A 27 0.18 -3.70 11.70
CA PRO A 27 -1.12 -3.07 11.83
C PRO A 27 -1.78 -3.42 13.17
N ILE A 28 -2.73 -2.60 13.59
CA ILE A 28 -3.53 -2.88 14.77
C ILE A 28 -4.40 -4.11 14.48
N GLY A 29 -4.48 -5.03 15.43
CA GLY A 29 -5.46 -6.11 15.34
C GLY A 29 -6.86 -5.55 15.53
N ALA A 30 -7.56 -5.31 14.44
CA ALA A 30 -8.81 -4.57 14.46
C ALA A 30 -9.95 -5.43 14.99
N MET A 31 -10.59 -4.96 16.03
CA MET A 31 -11.77 -5.59 16.64
C MET A 31 -13.05 -4.86 16.29
N ASN A 32 -12.96 -3.77 15.55
CA ASN A 32 -14.10 -2.96 15.13
C ASN A 32 -13.73 -2.13 13.93
N MET A 33 -14.70 -1.46 13.34
CA MET A 33 -14.51 -0.71 12.11
C MET A 33 -13.65 0.55 12.34
N GLU A 34 -13.70 1.14 13.52
CA GLU A 34 -12.85 2.28 13.84
C GLU A 34 -11.38 1.93 13.75
N GLU A 35 -11.01 0.76 14.24
CA GLU A 35 -9.62 0.30 14.16
C GLU A 35 -9.22 -0.09 12.74
N VAL A 36 -10.17 -0.62 11.96
CA VAL A 36 -9.97 -0.84 10.53
C VAL A 36 -9.66 0.48 9.85
N ASP A 37 -10.39 1.53 10.17
CA ASP A 37 -10.17 2.85 9.58
C ASP A 37 -8.80 3.41 9.96
N ARG A 38 -8.35 3.18 11.18
CA ARG A 38 -7.00 3.59 11.59
C ARG A 38 -5.92 2.88 10.77
N ASN A 39 -6.08 1.59 10.58
CA ASN A 39 -5.15 0.83 9.76
C ASN A 39 -5.18 1.32 8.30
N THR A 40 -6.38 1.64 7.80
CA THR A 40 -6.55 2.17 6.46
C THR A 40 -5.79 3.48 6.28
N GLU A 41 -5.96 4.42 7.21
CA GLU A 41 -5.28 5.71 7.14
C GLU A 41 -3.77 5.56 7.28
N LEU A 42 -3.33 4.64 8.11
CA LEU A 42 -1.90 4.37 8.26
C LEU A 42 -1.31 3.86 6.94
N LEU A 43 -1.98 2.93 6.30
CA LEU A 43 -1.51 2.38 5.03
C LEU A 43 -1.48 3.46 3.94
N LEU A 44 -2.52 4.29 3.87
CA LEU A 44 -2.55 5.40 2.92
C LEU A 44 -1.37 6.34 3.14
N SER A 45 -1.02 6.61 4.39
CA SER A 45 0.13 7.47 4.70
C SER A 45 1.44 6.86 4.23
N PHE A 46 1.60 5.54 4.34
CA PHE A 46 2.78 4.87 3.81
C PHE A 46 2.84 4.94 2.29
N MET A 47 1.71 4.84 1.62
CA MET A 47 1.66 5.00 0.17
C MET A 47 2.10 6.41 -0.25
N ASP A 48 1.66 7.43 0.47
CA ASP A 48 2.10 8.80 0.21
C ASP A 48 3.61 8.96 0.42
N ARG A 49 4.13 8.37 1.49
CA ARG A 49 5.57 8.40 1.76
C ARG A 49 6.37 7.70 0.68
N ALA A 50 5.84 6.57 0.21
CA ALA A 50 6.49 5.83 -0.87
C ALA A 50 6.58 6.67 -2.12
N SER A 51 5.51 7.37 -2.46
CA SER A 51 5.52 8.26 -3.62
C SER A 51 6.52 9.40 -3.47
N GLY A 52 6.64 9.95 -2.28
CA GLY A 52 7.61 11.01 -2.01
C GLY A 52 9.05 10.55 -2.04
N GLY A 53 9.32 9.35 -1.51
CA GLY A 53 10.67 8.81 -1.42
C GLY A 53 11.14 8.07 -2.67
N PHE A 54 10.21 7.48 -3.41
CA PHE A 54 10.51 6.68 -4.59
C PHE A 54 9.57 7.07 -5.73
N PRO A 55 9.71 8.28 -6.27
CA PRO A 55 8.79 8.77 -7.30
C PRO A 55 8.74 7.83 -8.51
N GLY A 56 7.54 7.57 -8.98
CA GLY A 56 7.35 6.72 -10.15
C GLY A 56 7.46 5.23 -9.87
N PHE A 57 7.33 4.80 -8.63
CA PHE A 57 7.32 3.37 -8.35
C PHE A 57 6.12 2.70 -9.05
N ASP A 58 6.28 1.41 -9.31
CA ASP A 58 5.30 0.65 -10.07
C ASP A 58 4.34 -0.13 -9.21
N LEU A 59 4.81 -0.63 -8.08
CA LEU A 59 4.04 -1.52 -7.24
C LEU A 59 4.33 -1.22 -5.77
N PHE A 60 3.28 -1.13 -4.99
CA PHE A 60 3.36 -1.00 -3.55
C PHE A 60 2.86 -2.30 -2.91
N VAL A 61 3.65 -2.86 -2.01
CA VAL A 61 3.30 -4.09 -1.32
C VAL A 61 3.14 -3.80 0.17
N ALA A 62 1.96 -4.12 0.67
CA ALA A 62 1.62 -3.96 2.08
C ALA A 62 1.79 -5.30 2.82
N PRO A 63 1.89 -5.27 4.15
CA PRO A 63 2.00 -6.52 4.90
C PRO A 63 0.70 -7.31 4.87
N GLU A 64 0.81 -8.59 5.21
CA GLU A 64 -0.36 -9.46 5.32
C GLU A 64 -1.34 -8.87 6.33
N ALA A 65 -2.63 -8.99 6.02
CA ALA A 65 -3.71 -8.47 6.87
C ALA A 65 -3.53 -7.00 7.24
N CYS A 66 -3.07 -6.20 6.29
CA CYS A 66 -2.70 -4.81 6.55
C CYS A 66 -3.86 -3.92 6.99
N ILE A 67 -5.10 -4.32 6.72
CA ILE A 67 -6.29 -3.54 7.08
C ILE A 67 -6.89 -4.04 8.39
N GLN A 68 -7.01 -5.35 8.56
CA GLN A 68 -7.63 -5.92 9.74
C GLN A 68 -6.63 -6.29 10.84
N GLY A 69 -5.38 -6.55 10.50
CA GLY A 69 -4.41 -7.08 11.44
C GLY A 69 -4.77 -8.50 11.88
N PHE A 70 -4.28 -8.90 13.03
CA PHE A 70 -4.54 -10.23 13.58
C PHE A 70 -5.09 -10.11 15.01
N PRO A 71 -6.36 -9.70 15.18
CA PRO A 71 -6.95 -9.59 16.50
C PRO A 71 -7.20 -10.98 17.10
N GLN A 72 -7.16 -11.08 18.42
CA GLN A 72 -7.46 -12.34 19.11
C GLN A 72 -8.96 -12.65 19.07
N PHE A 73 -9.79 -11.63 19.03
CA PHE A 73 -11.24 -11.78 18.98
C PHE A 73 -11.82 -10.52 18.34
N GLY A 74 -13.11 -10.60 17.99
CA GLY A 74 -13.80 -9.44 17.40
C GLY A 74 -13.56 -9.25 15.92
N TRP A 75 -12.86 -10.18 15.28
CA TRP A 75 -12.52 -10.06 13.85
C TRP A 75 -13.77 -9.98 12.96
N GLU A 76 -14.87 -10.56 13.39
CA GLU A 76 -16.13 -10.53 12.62
C GLU A 76 -16.70 -9.12 12.51
N ASN A 77 -16.28 -8.21 13.38
CA ASN A 77 -16.70 -6.80 13.35
C ASN A 77 -15.82 -5.95 12.42
N ALA A 78 -14.79 -6.55 11.84
CA ALA A 78 -13.82 -5.86 11.01
C ALA A 78 -13.80 -6.40 9.58
N LEU A 79 -14.82 -7.11 9.15
CA LEU A 79 -14.89 -7.67 7.82
C LEU A 79 -15.21 -6.59 6.79
N LEU A 80 -14.58 -6.73 5.64
CA LEU A 80 -14.77 -5.80 4.53
C LEU A 80 -15.24 -6.56 3.29
N THR A 81 -15.95 -5.86 2.42
CA THR A 81 -16.27 -6.35 1.09
C THR A 81 -15.45 -5.57 0.06
N MET A 82 -15.42 -6.04 -1.17
CA MET A 82 -14.63 -5.39 -2.21
C MET A 82 -15.13 -4.00 -2.58
N ASP A 83 -16.36 -3.67 -2.24
CA ASP A 83 -16.91 -2.33 -2.48
C ASP A 83 -16.94 -1.46 -1.22
N SER A 84 -16.22 -1.87 -0.18
CA SER A 84 -16.12 -1.10 1.06
C SER A 84 -15.46 0.26 0.83
N PRO A 85 -15.80 1.27 1.65
CA PRO A 85 -15.17 2.58 1.53
C PRO A 85 -13.64 2.53 1.67
N GLN A 86 -13.12 1.64 2.49
CA GLN A 86 -11.68 1.48 2.68
C GLN A 86 -11.00 1.03 1.39
N ILE A 87 -11.60 0.05 0.70
CA ILE A 87 -11.07 -0.42 -0.57
C ILE A 87 -11.10 0.69 -1.61
N ARG A 88 -12.18 1.45 -1.62
CA ARG A 88 -12.31 2.58 -2.55
C ARG A 88 -11.22 3.62 -2.32
N LYS A 89 -10.87 3.89 -1.07
CA LYS A 89 -9.79 4.83 -0.75
C LYS A 89 -8.45 4.38 -1.33
N PHE A 90 -8.16 3.08 -1.28
CA PHE A 90 -6.93 2.57 -1.89
C PHE A 90 -6.95 2.68 -3.41
N GLN A 91 -8.08 2.41 -4.02
CA GLN A 91 -8.23 2.58 -5.46
C GLN A 91 -8.01 4.03 -5.89
N GLU A 92 -8.59 4.96 -5.15
CA GLU A 92 -8.42 6.39 -5.42
C GLU A 92 -6.95 6.81 -5.22
N LYS A 93 -6.30 6.31 -4.17
CA LYS A 93 -4.90 6.60 -3.92
C LYS A 93 -4.02 6.06 -5.05
N CYS A 94 -4.27 4.88 -5.53
CA CYS A 94 -3.52 4.30 -6.64
C CYS A 94 -3.69 5.14 -7.92
N ALA A 95 -4.88 5.65 -8.15
CA ALA A 95 -5.12 6.51 -9.31
C ALA A 95 -4.43 7.87 -9.17
N GLU A 96 -4.31 8.38 -7.95
CA GLU A 96 -3.66 9.64 -7.65
C GLU A 96 -2.14 9.55 -7.81
N LEU A 97 -1.56 8.45 -7.40
CA LEU A 97 -0.12 8.23 -7.45
C LEU A 97 0.29 7.61 -8.78
#